data_fa672cbe4d8b8014807165b961f3dd41
#
_entry.id   fa672cbe4d8b8014807165b961f3dd41
#
_cell.length_a   1.000
_cell.length_b   1.000
_cell.length_c   1.000
_cell.angle_alpha   90.00
_cell.angle_beta   90.00
_cell.angle_gamma   90.00
#
_symmetry.space_group_name_H-M   'P 1'
#
loop_
_entity.id
_entity.type
_entity.pdbx_description
1 polymer ?
#
loop_
_entity_poly.entity_id
_entity_poly.type
_entity_poly.pdbx_seq_one_letter_code
_entity_poly.pdbx_strand_id
1 'polypeptide(L)'
;MNCTEEFIAKMKQKDIVINFVQAWRNDTLEESYARLDKPTRLHAYSVSKSVTSIGVGLAVQEGLLRLDDPVLRFYPEYDPAELAPNLRRMTVRDLLKMGCGSKDKMFFWNDAQRLQCRDWQDYFLRNAFPYEPGTRFEYNNFNSYMCSCIVERAAGCTLKDYMTPRFFDKLGIGNPDWLTCPMGHSAGANGLFLSIDEMS
;
A
#
# COMPACT_ATOMS: atom_id res chain seq x y z
N MET A 1 12.21 -35.22 -5.59
CA MET A 1 11.33 -34.22 -4.98
C MET A 1 11.88 -32.87 -5.38
N ASN A 2 11.11 -32.03 -6.02
CA ASN A 2 11.55 -30.71 -6.41
C ASN A 2 11.50 -29.74 -5.20
N CYS A 3 12.03 -28.54 -5.35
CA CYS A 3 12.14 -27.56 -4.26
C CYS A 3 10.77 -27.18 -3.67
N THR A 4 9.75 -27.00 -4.50
CA THR A 4 8.39 -26.68 -4.07
C THR A 4 7.76 -27.84 -3.31
N GLU A 5 7.92 -29.09 -3.76
CA GLU A 5 7.41 -30.27 -3.04
C GLU A 5 8.05 -30.40 -1.66
N GLU A 6 9.37 -30.22 -1.57
CA GLU A 6 10.08 -30.25 -0.29
C GLU A 6 9.61 -29.14 0.66
N PHE A 7 9.46 -27.91 0.13
CA PHE A 7 8.94 -26.78 0.89
C PHE A 7 7.52 -27.07 1.44
N ILE A 8 6.61 -27.53 0.58
CA ILE A 8 5.23 -27.85 0.98
C ILE A 8 5.20 -28.99 2.02
N ALA A 9 6.04 -30.02 1.85
CA ALA A 9 6.14 -31.09 2.82
C ALA A 9 6.56 -30.58 4.21
N LYS A 10 7.58 -29.70 4.25
CA LYS A 10 8.02 -29.05 5.49
C LYS A 10 6.94 -28.19 6.14
N MET A 11 6.17 -27.44 5.33
CA MET A 11 5.08 -26.61 5.85
C MET A 11 3.97 -27.48 6.47
N LYS A 12 3.58 -28.57 5.80
CA LYS A 12 2.60 -29.54 6.33
C LYS A 12 3.07 -30.15 7.66
N GLN A 13 4.35 -30.48 7.79
CA GLN A 13 4.91 -31.00 9.06
C GLN A 13 4.82 -29.99 10.21
N LYS A 14 4.75 -28.69 9.90
CA LYS A 14 4.65 -27.59 10.88
C LYS A 14 3.24 -27.05 11.06
N ASP A 15 2.22 -27.71 10.51
CA ASP A 15 0.84 -27.27 10.49
C ASP A 15 0.65 -25.85 9.91
N ILE A 16 1.53 -25.44 8.98
CA ILE A 16 1.42 -24.16 8.29
C ILE A 16 0.63 -24.36 7.01
N VAL A 17 -0.50 -23.66 6.90
CA VAL A 17 -1.37 -23.68 5.72
C VAL A 17 -0.83 -22.73 4.67
N ILE A 18 -0.57 -23.26 3.46
CA ILE A 18 -0.19 -22.49 2.28
C ILE A 18 -1.28 -22.68 1.22
N ASN A 19 -1.75 -21.59 0.63
CA ASN A 19 -2.78 -21.63 -0.40
C ASN A 19 -2.18 -21.81 -1.79
N PHE A 20 -1.10 -21.08 -2.08
CA PHE A 20 -0.46 -21.09 -3.39
C PHE A 20 1.05 -20.95 -3.25
N VAL A 21 1.78 -21.57 -4.17
CA VAL A 21 3.22 -21.32 -4.41
C VAL A 21 3.44 -21.33 -5.92
N GLN A 22 4.23 -20.41 -6.39
CA GLN A 22 4.79 -20.44 -7.75
C GLN A 22 6.28 -20.15 -7.66
N ALA A 23 7.07 -20.92 -8.38
CA ALA A 23 8.50 -20.72 -8.52
C ALA A 23 8.82 -20.41 -9.97
N TRP A 24 9.39 -19.24 -10.19
CA TRP A 24 9.73 -18.70 -11.50
C TRP A 24 11.25 -18.60 -11.66
N ARG A 25 11.74 -18.91 -12.85
CA ARG A 25 13.15 -18.72 -13.25
C ARG A 25 13.21 -18.23 -14.68
N ASN A 26 13.84 -17.08 -14.94
CA ASN A 26 13.99 -16.50 -16.26
C ASN A 26 12.65 -16.45 -17.03
N ASP A 27 11.64 -15.87 -16.38
CA ASP A 27 10.27 -15.73 -16.90
C ASP A 27 9.54 -17.05 -17.23
N THR A 28 10.07 -18.18 -16.73
CA THR A 28 9.44 -19.48 -16.89
C THR A 28 8.92 -19.99 -15.54
N LEU A 29 7.64 -20.36 -15.49
CA LEU A 29 7.05 -21.03 -14.35
C LEU A 29 7.59 -22.46 -14.28
N GLU A 30 8.51 -22.75 -13.35
CA GLU A 30 9.11 -24.08 -13.17
C GLU A 30 8.24 -24.99 -12.32
N GLU A 31 7.65 -24.44 -11.27
CA GLU A 31 6.91 -25.23 -10.27
C GLU A 31 5.70 -24.43 -9.75
N SER A 32 4.61 -25.13 -9.48
CA SER A 32 3.45 -24.55 -8.84
C SER A 32 2.75 -25.51 -7.90
N TYR A 33 2.17 -24.94 -6.84
CA TYR A 33 1.26 -25.64 -5.91
C TYR A 33 0.03 -24.77 -5.68
N ALA A 34 -1.15 -25.38 -5.67
CA ALA A 34 -2.40 -24.74 -5.36
C ALA A 34 -3.25 -25.64 -4.44
N ARG A 35 -3.67 -25.10 -3.31
CA ARG A 35 -4.65 -25.69 -2.40
C ARG A 35 -6.07 -25.23 -2.72
N LEU A 36 -6.19 -24.04 -3.24
CA LEU A 36 -7.45 -23.42 -3.72
C LEU A 36 -7.41 -23.31 -5.24
N ASP A 37 -8.55 -23.06 -5.85
CA ASP A 37 -8.63 -22.78 -7.27
C ASP A 37 -7.80 -21.52 -7.60
N LYS A 38 -6.95 -21.58 -8.62
CA LYS A 38 -6.02 -20.52 -8.98
C LYS A 38 -6.64 -19.14 -9.19
N PRO A 39 -7.87 -19.02 -9.80
CA PRO A 39 -8.51 -17.72 -9.95
C PRO A 39 -8.93 -17.06 -8.63
N THR A 40 -8.86 -17.79 -7.49
CA THR A 40 -9.25 -17.23 -6.19
C THR A 40 -8.36 -16.08 -5.83
N ARG A 41 -8.93 -14.88 -5.74
CA ARG A 41 -8.26 -13.70 -5.24
C ARG A 41 -8.21 -13.72 -3.72
N LEU A 42 -7.03 -13.55 -3.17
CA LEU A 42 -6.80 -13.46 -1.74
C LEU A 42 -6.32 -12.06 -1.38
N HIS A 43 -6.56 -11.68 -0.12
CA HIS A 43 -6.07 -10.42 0.41
C HIS A 43 -4.54 -10.39 0.37
N ALA A 44 -3.97 -9.51 -0.44
CA ALA A 44 -2.53 -9.38 -0.65
C ALA A 44 -1.82 -8.70 0.53
N TYR A 45 -2.57 -8.24 1.56
CA TYR A 45 -2.01 -7.54 2.72
C TYR A 45 -1.03 -6.44 2.29
N SER A 46 0.17 -6.45 2.87
CA SER A 46 1.17 -5.39 2.64
C SER A 46 1.84 -5.43 1.26
N VAL A 47 1.62 -6.44 0.45
CA VAL A 47 2.00 -6.41 -0.97
C VAL A 47 1.27 -5.27 -1.70
N SER A 48 0.07 -4.88 -1.25
CA SER A 48 -0.64 -3.69 -1.73
C SER A 48 0.21 -2.42 -1.73
N LYS A 49 1.16 -2.29 -0.80
CA LYS A 49 2.07 -1.13 -0.72
C LYS A 49 2.99 -1.01 -1.94
N SER A 50 3.42 -2.14 -2.48
CA SER A 50 4.23 -2.17 -3.72
C SER A 50 3.42 -1.63 -4.89
N VAL A 51 2.15 -2.05 -5.01
CA VAL A 51 1.24 -1.56 -6.05
C VAL A 51 0.93 -0.07 -5.85
N THR A 52 0.72 0.39 -4.61
CA THR A 52 0.57 1.81 -4.30
C THR A 52 1.80 2.63 -4.69
N SER A 53 3.01 2.10 -4.44
CA SER A 53 4.25 2.79 -4.83
C SER A 53 4.40 2.91 -6.36
N ILE A 54 3.93 1.91 -7.12
CA ILE A 54 3.84 2.00 -8.59
C ILE A 54 2.88 3.12 -8.97
N GLY A 55 1.72 3.24 -8.31
CA GLY A 55 0.78 4.33 -8.53
C GLY A 55 1.41 5.72 -8.32
N VAL A 56 2.22 5.88 -7.27
CA VAL A 56 3.00 7.12 -7.08
C VAL A 56 3.99 7.32 -8.23
N GLY A 57 4.70 6.26 -8.65
CA GLY A 57 5.64 6.33 -9.77
C GLY A 57 4.99 6.77 -11.08
N LEU A 58 3.80 6.24 -11.39
CA LEU A 58 3.01 6.64 -12.56
C LEU A 58 2.56 8.11 -12.46
N ALA A 59 2.12 8.55 -11.29
CA ALA A 59 1.74 9.95 -11.06
C ALA A 59 2.93 10.92 -11.20
N VAL A 60 4.13 10.49 -10.80
CA VAL A 60 5.38 11.25 -11.05
C VAL A 60 5.68 11.32 -12.55
N GLN A 61 5.57 10.20 -13.25
CA GLN A 61 5.81 10.14 -14.70
C GLN A 61 4.84 11.02 -15.49
N GLU A 62 3.59 11.12 -15.04
CA GLU A 62 2.55 11.97 -15.63
C GLU A 62 2.67 13.45 -15.19
N GLY A 63 3.60 13.79 -14.32
CA GLY A 63 3.80 15.15 -13.83
C GLY A 63 2.74 15.66 -12.85
N LEU A 64 1.91 14.76 -12.31
CA LEU A 64 0.86 15.11 -11.35
C LEU A 64 1.43 15.45 -9.97
N LEU A 65 2.53 14.84 -9.60
CA LEU A 65 3.26 15.09 -8.37
C LEU A 65 4.77 14.85 -8.53
N ARG A 66 5.53 15.32 -7.55
CA ARG A 66 6.99 15.08 -7.44
C ARG A 66 7.27 14.40 -6.10
N LEU A 67 8.33 13.59 -6.04
CA LEU A 67 8.71 12.94 -4.78
C LEU A 67 9.06 13.93 -3.67
N ASP A 68 9.60 15.09 -4.03
CA ASP A 68 10.01 16.14 -3.08
C ASP A 68 8.89 17.17 -2.82
N ASP A 69 7.69 16.97 -3.35
CA ASP A 69 6.54 17.79 -3.00
C ASP A 69 6.19 17.61 -1.51
N PRO A 70 5.97 18.72 -0.78
CA PRO A 70 5.44 18.63 0.58
C PRO A 70 4.08 17.95 0.60
N VAL A 71 3.85 17.09 1.58
CA VAL A 71 2.54 16.42 1.78
C VAL A 71 1.39 17.45 1.81
N LEU A 72 1.59 18.58 2.49
CA LEU A 72 0.58 19.63 2.64
C LEU A 72 0.23 20.35 1.33
N ARG A 73 1.03 20.22 0.27
CA ARG A 73 0.64 20.71 -1.06
C ARG A 73 -0.69 20.12 -1.53
N PHE A 74 -0.97 18.89 -1.14
CA PHE A 74 -2.18 18.17 -1.53
C PHE A 74 -3.36 18.37 -0.56
N TYR A 75 -3.14 19.17 0.49
CA TYR A 75 -4.12 19.45 1.56
C TYR A 75 -4.23 20.96 1.82
N PRO A 76 -4.58 21.78 0.81
CA PRO A 76 -4.60 23.24 0.94
C PRO A 76 -5.68 23.75 1.91
N GLU A 77 -6.62 22.91 2.29
CA GLU A 77 -7.68 23.22 3.26
C GLU A 77 -7.20 23.26 4.71
N TYR A 78 -5.96 22.77 5.00
CA TYR A 78 -5.38 22.80 6.34
C TYR A 78 -4.45 23.99 6.51
N ASP A 79 -4.62 24.74 7.61
CA ASP A 79 -3.68 25.79 8.00
C ASP A 79 -2.39 25.12 8.53
N PRO A 80 -1.23 25.31 7.87
CA PRO A 80 0.03 24.75 8.37
C PRO A 80 0.41 25.23 9.77
N ALA A 81 -0.09 26.40 10.22
CA ALA A 81 0.20 26.91 11.56
C ALA A 81 -0.40 26.04 12.68
N GLU A 82 -1.50 25.36 12.39
CA GLU A 82 -2.21 24.49 13.33
C GLU A 82 -1.65 23.05 13.36
N LEU A 83 -0.72 22.71 12.47
CA LEU A 83 -0.19 21.37 12.29
C LEU A 83 1.23 21.23 12.86
N ALA A 84 1.62 19.97 13.14
CA ALA A 84 2.95 19.66 13.67
C ALA A 84 4.06 20.22 12.78
N PRO A 85 5.11 20.84 13.33
CA PRO A 85 6.20 21.46 12.56
C PRO A 85 6.87 20.49 11.58
N ASN A 86 7.01 19.21 11.95
CA ASN A 86 7.62 18.20 11.09
C ASN A 86 6.73 17.81 9.92
N LEU A 87 5.39 17.83 10.07
CA LEU A 87 4.48 17.59 8.96
C LEU A 87 4.63 18.64 7.84
N ARG A 88 4.93 19.89 8.18
CA ARG A 88 5.14 20.97 7.19
C ARG A 88 6.32 20.72 6.25
N ARG A 89 7.29 19.92 6.69
CA ARG A 89 8.49 19.56 5.91
C ARG A 89 8.42 18.16 5.29
N MET A 90 7.43 17.38 5.68
CA MET A 90 7.25 16.01 5.21
C MET A 90 6.96 15.98 3.71
N THR A 91 7.67 15.15 2.99
CA THR A 91 7.53 14.98 1.54
C THR A 91 6.90 13.63 1.17
N VAL A 92 6.44 13.49 -0.07
CA VAL A 92 5.98 12.20 -0.63
C VAL A 92 7.08 11.13 -0.52
N ARG A 93 8.34 11.53 -0.73
CA ARG A 93 9.52 10.65 -0.58
C ARG A 93 9.64 10.09 0.83
N ASP A 94 9.38 10.89 1.85
CA ASP A 94 9.47 10.46 3.25
C ASP A 94 8.40 9.42 3.58
N LEU A 95 7.20 9.57 3.03
CA LEU A 95 6.14 8.57 3.14
C LEU A 95 6.54 7.25 2.47
N LEU A 96 7.04 7.29 1.22
CA LEU A 96 7.49 6.08 0.50
C LEU A 96 8.61 5.35 1.24
N LYS A 97 9.49 6.07 1.93
CA LYS A 97 10.59 5.52 2.73
C LYS A 97 10.14 5.02 4.11
N MET A 98 8.85 5.07 4.45
CA MET A 98 8.36 4.79 5.81
C MET A 98 8.98 5.71 6.86
N GLY A 99 9.23 6.96 6.49
CA GLY A 99 9.96 7.95 7.27
C GLY A 99 9.14 9.16 7.69
N CYS A 100 7.83 9.04 7.94
CA CYS A 100 6.98 10.17 8.32
C CYS A 100 7.36 10.82 9.68
N GLY A 101 8.23 10.18 10.47
CA GLY A 101 8.65 10.73 11.77
C GLY A 101 7.68 10.46 12.91
N SER A 102 6.74 9.52 12.75
CA SER A 102 5.89 9.05 13.84
C SER A 102 6.69 8.26 14.89
N LYS A 103 6.23 8.29 16.14
CA LYS A 103 6.83 7.50 17.22
C LYS A 103 6.32 6.06 17.22
N ASP A 104 5.05 5.88 16.88
CA ASP A 104 4.33 4.64 17.08
C ASP A 104 3.96 3.97 15.75
N LYS A 105 3.83 2.64 15.80
CA LYS A 105 3.30 1.82 14.70
C LYS A 105 1.80 2.08 14.60
N MET A 106 1.44 3.04 13.77
CA MET A 106 0.08 3.48 13.62
C MET A 106 -0.66 2.68 12.56
N PHE A 107 -1.95 2.52 12.74
CA PHE A 107 -2.89 2.06 11.73
C PHE A 107 -2.79 0.57 11.37
N PHE A 108 -2.44 -0.26 12.34
CA PHE A 108 -2.59 -1.71 12.18
C PHE A 108 -4.05 -2.14 12.42
N TRP A 109 -4.38 -3.36 12.02
CA TRP A 109 -5.74 -3.92 12.13
C TRP A 109 -6.28 -3.93 13.57
N ASN A 110 -5.41 -4.01 14.56
CA ASN A 110 -5.72 -4.00 15.98
C ASN A 110 -5.64 -2.61 16.64
N ASP A 111 -5.45 -1.56 15.86
CA ASP A 111 -5.46 -0.18 16.34
C ASP A 111 -6.91 0.25 16.61
N ALA A 112 -7.29 0.33 17.90
CA ALA A 112 -8.63 0.72 18.32
C ALA A 112 -9.02 2.12 17.82
N GLN A 113 -8.07 3.03 17.71
CA GLN A 113 -8.31 4.39 17.21
C GLN A 113 -8.71 4.38 15.74
N ARG A 114 -8.11 3.50 14.93
CA ARG A 114 -8.49 3.30 13.52
C ARG A 114 -9.97 2.93 13.39
N LEU A 115 -10.47 2.06 14.26
CA LEU A 115 -11.86 1.59 14.21
C LEU A 115 -12.86 2.68 14.60
N GLN A 116 -12.44 3.67 15.39
CA GLN A 116 -13.27 4.78 15.85
C GLN A 116 -13.16 6.02 14.95
N CYS A 117 -12.11 6.13 14.15
CA CYS A 117 -11.86 7.27 13.31
C CYS A 117 -12.51 7.09 11.93
N ARG A 118 -13.36 8.04 11.53
CA ARG A 118 -13.98 8.05 10.19
C ARG A 118 -13.03 8.63 9.15
N ASP A 119 -12.41 9.76 9.44
CA ASP A 119 -11.48 10.45 8.54
C ASP A 119 -10.03 10.11 8.89
N TRP A 120 -9.47 9.17 8.15
CA TRP A 120 -8.11 8.71 8.36
C TRP A 120 -7.06 9.71 7.89
N GLN A 121 -7.40 10.58 6.93
CA GLN A 121 -6.47 11.64 6.48
C GLN A 121 -6.35 12.72 7.54
N ASP A 122 -7.48 13.22 8.07
CA ASP A 122 -7.47 14.20 9.16
C ASP A 122 -6.75 13.64 10.40
N TYR A 123 -7.00 12.38 10.76
CA TYR A 123 -6.31 11.73 11.87
C TYR A 123 -4.78 11.69 11.67
N PHE A 124 -4.30 11.40 10.46
CA PHE A 124 -2.87 11.45 10.17
C PHE A 124 -2.33 12.88 10.26
N LEU A 125 -2.98 13.84 9.60
CA LEU A 125 -2.51 15.22 9.49
C LEU A 125 -2.45 15.93 10.85
N ARG A 126 -3.35 15.60 11.78
CA ARG A 126 -3.34 16.15 13.16
C ARG A 126 -2.43 15.40 14.13
N ASN A 127 -1.72 14.40 13.66
CA ASN A 127 -0.84 13.64 14.52
C ASN A 127 0.44 14.41 14.88
N ALA A 128 1.05 14.03 16.01
CA ALA A 128 2.37 14.49 16.37
C ALA A 128 3.43 13.68 15.61
N PHE A 129 4.37 14.36 14.97
CA PHE A 129 5.53 13.78 14.31
C PHE A 129 6.78 14.23 15.07
N PRO A 130 7.19 13.52 16.16
CA PRO A 130 8.28 13.99 17.03
C PRO A 130 9.66 13.91 16.37
N TYR A 131 9.78 13.09 15.31
CA TYR A 131 11.05 12.94 14.60
C TYR A 131 11.01 13.68 13.28
N GLU A 132 12.16 14.16 12.84
CA GLU A 132 12.32 14.81 11.54
C GLU A 132 12.02 13.81 10.40
N PRO A 133 11.18 14.18 9.41
CA PRO A 133 10.87 13.32 8.29
C PRO A 133 12.11 12.81 7.57
N GLY A 134 12.11 11.56 7.16
CA GLY A 134 13.18 10.92 6.44
C GLY A 134 14.39 10.47 7.28
N THR A 135 14.45 10.84 8.58
CA THR A 135 15.60 10.53 9.44
C THR A 135 15.48 9.20 10.17
N ARG A 136 14.25 8.68 10.33
CA ARG A 136 13.98 7.44 11.05
C ARG A 136 12.99 6.59 10.28
N PHE A 137 13.34 5.33 10.06
CA PHE A 137 12.43 4.33 9.52
C PHE A 137 11.49 3.82 10.63
N GLU A 138 10.17 3.92 10.38
CA GLU A 138 9.16 3.28 11.21
C GLU A 138 8.06 2.71 10.30
N TYR A 139 8.03 1.37 10.20
CA TYR A 139 7.03 0.71 9.38
C TYR A 139 5.63 0.93 9.94
N ASN A 140 4.80 1.64 9.21
CA ASN A 140 3.39 1.83 9.55
C ASN A 140 2.51 1.91 8.29
N ASN A 141 1.21 1.69 8.47
CA ASN A 141 0.27 1.67 7.36
C ASN A 141 -0.10 3.07 6.86
N PHE A 142 0.02 4.10 7.71
CA PHE A 142 -0.32 5.46 7.31
C PHE A 142 0.54 5.98 6.16
N ASN A 143 1.83 5.67 6.13
CA ASN A 143 2.70 6.14 5.07
C ASN A 143 2.15 5.77 3.68
N SER A 144 1.81 4.50 3.47
CA SER A 144 1.28 4.05 2.18
C SER A 144 -0.17 4.46 1.94
N TYR A 145 -0.99 4.55 3.00
CA TYR A 145 -2.33 5.10 2.88
C TYR A 145 -2.30 6.56 2.43
N MET A 146 -1.44 7.38 3.01
CA MET A 146 -1.28 8.77 2.59
C MET A 146 -0.71 8.90 1.17
N CYS A 147 0.19 8.00 0.76
CA CYS A 147 0.61 7.93 -0.65
C CYS A 147 -0.58 7.67 -1.59
N SER A 148 -1.47 6.74 -1.23
CA SER A 148 -2.72 6.50 -1.97
C SER A 148 -3.56 7.77 -2.08
N CYS A 149 -3.86 8.41 -0.95
CA CYS A 149 -4.67 9.63 -0.91
C CYS A 149 -4.05 10.80 -1.70
N ILE A 150 -2.72 10.93 -1.69
CA ILE A 150 -2.01 11.95 -2.46
C ILE A 150 -2.18 11.72 -3.96
N VAL A 151 -2.05 10.46 -4.42
CA VAL A 151 -2.32 10.13 -5.83
C VAL A 151 -3.77 10.42 -6.18
N GLU A 152 -4.74 10.04 -5.33
CA GLU A 152 -6.16 10.31 -5.54
C GLU A 152 -6.46 11.81 -5.67
N ARG A 153 -5.88 12.63 -4.78
CA ARG A 153 -6.04 14.09 -4.82
C ARG A 153 -5.40 14.71 -6.06
N ALA A 154 -4.24 14.21 -6.47
CA ALA A 154 -3.55 14.70 -7.66
C ALA A 154 -4.24 14.29 -8.97
N ALA A 155 -4.86 13.10 -9.00
CA ALA A 155 -5.51 12.53 -10.18
C ALA A 155 -7.02 12.83 -10.25
N GLY A 156 -7.66 13.22 -9.14
CA GLY A 156 -9.10 13.50 -9.07
C GLY A 156 -9.99 12.23 -9.09
N CYS A 157 -9.44 11.05 -8.83
CA CYS A 157 -10.17 9.78 -8.76
C CYS A 157 -9.53 8.85 -7.73
N THR A 158 -10.18 7.71 -7.39
CA THR A 158 -9.59 6.76 -6.44
C THR A 158 -8.30 6.15 -6.97
N LEU A 159 -7.39 5.71 -6.09
CA LEU A 159 -6.16 5.04 -6.53
C LEU A 159 -6.49 3.81 -7.39
N LYS A 160 -7.53 3.05 -7.04
CA LYS A 160 -7.99 1.92 -7.85
C LYS A 160 -8.35 2.37 -9.27
N ASP A 161 -9.18 3.40 -9.41
CA ASP A 161 -9.62 3.90 -10.72
C ASP A 161 -8.45 4.48 -11.52
N TYR A 162 -7.54 5.19 -10.83
CA TYR A 162 -6.30 5.69 -11.45
C TYR A 162 -5.43 4.57 -12.00
N MET A 163 -5.27 3.49 -11.23
CA MET A 163 -4.41 2.35 -11.57
C MET A 163 -5.03 1.43 -12.64
N THR A 164 -6.36 1.37 -12.72
CA THR A 164 -7.04 0.42 -13.61
C THR A 164 -6.53 0.53 -15.07
N PRO A 165 -6.67 1.66 -15.79
CA PRO A 165 -6.20 1.74 -17.18
C PRO A 165 -4.67 1.82 -17.33
N ARG A 166 -3.94 2.15 -16.26
CA ARG A 166 -2.50 2.41 -16.29
C ARG A 166 -1.65 1.21 -15.96
N PHE A 167 -2.18 0.34 -15.12
CA PHE A 167 -1.46 -0.81 -14.56
C PHE A 167 -2.26 -2.11 -14.70
N PHE A 168 -3.46 -2.20 -14.11
CA PHE A 168 -4.20 -3.45 -14.04
C PHE A 168 -4.63 -3.96 -15.42
N ASP A 169 -5.24 -3.12 -16.25
CA ASP A 169 -5.67 -3.52 -17.61
C ASP A 169 -4.49 -3.95 -18.48
N LYS A 170 -3.33 -3.30 -18.32
CA LYS A 170 -2.12 -3.65 -19.08
C LYS A 170 -1.53 -5.01 -18.70
N LEU A 171 -1.80 -5.46 -17.47
CA LEU A 171 -1.41 -6.76 -16.96
C LEU A 171 -2.52 -7.81 -17.12
N GLY A 172 -3.66 -7.46 -17.74
CA GLY A 172 -4.80 -8.36 -17.87
C GLY A 172 -5.55 -8.62 -16.55
N ILE A 173 -5.34 -7.78 -15.53
CA ILE A 173 -6.00 -7.90 -14.21
C ILE A 173 -7.33 -7.16 -14.28
N GLY A 174 -8.41 -7.90 -14.51
CA GLY A 174 -9.76 -7.33 -14.64
C GLY A 174 -10.34 -6.92 -13.28
N ASN A 175 -10.62 -5.63 -13.08
CA ASN A 175 -11.36 -5.07 -11.94
C ASN A 175 -10.97 -5.69 -10.57
N PRO A 176 -9.73 -5.53 -10.09
CA PRO A 176 -9.32 -6.05 -8.80
C PRO A 176 -10.11 -5.38 -7.67
N ASP A 177 -10.41 -6.13 -6.60
CA ASP A 177 -10.99 -5.53 -5.40
C ASP A 177 -9.91 -4.84 -4.59
N TRP A 178 -10.21 -3.61 -4.14
CA TRP A 178 -9.37 -2.86 -3.22
C TRP A 178 -10.24 -2.24 -2.12
N LEU A 179 -10.00 -2.63 -0.88
CA LEU A 179 -10.72 -2.10 0.27
C LEU A 179 -10.52 -0.58 0.39
N THR A 180 -11.54 0.10 0.90
CA THR A 180 -11.49 1.54 1.14
C THR A 180 -11.54 1.87 2.62
N CYS A 181 -11.12 3.09 2.97
CA CYS A 181 -11.41 3.68 4.25
C CYS A 181 -12.89 4.08 4.35
N PRO A 182 -13.39 4.47 5.54
CA PRO A 182 -14.79 4.90 5.69
C PRO A 182 -15.21 6.10 4.82
N MET A 183 -14.25 6.89 4.33
CA MET A 183 -14.48 8.01 3.42
C MET A 183 -14.39 7.63 1.93
N GLY A 184 -14.18 6.35 1.60
CA GLY A 184 -14.16 5.83 0.24
C GLY A 184 -12.79 5.86 -0.45
N HIS A 185 -11.72 6.30 0.21
CA HIS A 185 -10.36 6.29 -0.36
C HIS A 185 -9.76 4.89 -0.31
N SER A 186 -9.03 4.49 -1.36
CA SER A 186 -8.34 3.19 -1.41
C SER A 186 -7.38 3.03 -0.22
N ALA A 187 -7.41 1.87 0.44
CA ALA A 187 -6.64 1.67 1.67
C ALA A 187 -5.12 1.77 1.48
N GLY A 188 -4.60 1.61 0.28
CA GLY A 188 -3.20 1.83 -0.12
C GLY A 188 -2.16 0.98 0.62
N ALA A 189 -2.28 0.84 1.92
CA ALA A 189 -1.38 0.06 2.75
C ALA A 189 -1.68 -1.45 2.75
N ASN A 190 -2.90 -1.81 2.40
CA ASN A 190 -3.44 -3.16 2.32
C ASN A 190 -4.73 -3.14 1.49
N GLY A 191 -5.48 -4.24 1.53
CA GLY A 191 -6.85 -4.27 0.99
C GLY A 191 -6.96 -4.61 -0.47
N LEU A 192 -5.86 -4.76 -1.21
CA LEU A 192 -5.87 -5.28 -2.57
C LEU A 192 -6.04 -6.80 -2.55
N PHE A 193 -6.90 -7.31 -3.43
CA PHE A 193 -7.13 -8.74 -3.62
C PHE A 193 -6.63 -9.14 -5.01
N LEU A 194 -5.73 -10.11 -5.05
CA LEU A 194 -5.16 -10.65 -6.28
C LEU A 194 -5.11 -12.19 -6.22
N SER A 195 -5.23 -12.83 -7.35
CA SER A 195 -4.91 -14.25 -7.50
C SER A 195 -3.40 -14.46 -7.59
N ILE A 196 -2.95 -15.72 -7.49
CA ILE A 196 -1.53 -16.02 -7.59
C ILE A 196 -0.98 -15.68 -8.98
N ASP A 197 -1.76 -15.89 -10.03
CA ASP A 197 -1.35 -15.61 -11.41
C ASP A 197 -1.34 -14.10 -11.70
N GLU A 198 -2.13 -13.28 -10.98
CA GLU A 198 -2.09 -11.81 -11.08
C GLU A 198 -0.94 -11.18 -10.27
N MET A 199 -0.31 -11.96 -9.38
CA MET A 199 0.82 -11.52 -8.57
C MET A 199 2.18 -11.90 -9.17
N SER A 200 2.21 -12.82 -10.10
CA SER A 200 3.40 -13.34 -10.79
C SER A 200 3.58 -12.69 -12.16
#